data_26f0c2b077588c6b3f0d070d3d87f48e
#
_entry.id   26f0c2b077588c6b3f0d070d3d87f48e
#
_cell.length_a   1.000
_cell.length_b   1.000
_cell.length_c   1.000
_cell.angle_alpha   90.00
_cell.angle_beta   90.00
_cell.angle_gamma   90.00
#
_symmetry.space_group_name_H-M   'P 1'
#
loop_
_entity.id
_entity.type
_entity.pdbx_description
1 polymer ?
#
loop_
_entity_poly.entity_id
_entity_poly.type
_entity_poly.pdbx_seq_one_letter_code
_entity_poly.pdbx_strand_id
1 'polypeptide(L)'
;MRKEIKLSPSLSRRTLLQASSALAILPLFPLAARAQTRADSVSIARYDKTDMIAAFKQAFAQAQTVEVPADTVCDNVNGAVFIPPGKTLLVRGGIKGNGKGRFVLQDGSQVVGEEGGRLHNITLDVRGSDCVIKGVDLSGFGPVAQIYIGQKEPVTMRNLLIDNITVHDANYGILRQGFRDKMEGVRITNGRFTHLQGDAIEWNVAINDSDILISDHVIDHIDCTNGKINWGIGIGLAGSTYDNDYPESQAVKNFVVANIIGSNCRQLVHVENGKHFVIRNINAKNINHTFSKKAGIDNATVAIYGCDNFIIDQVNMTNSAGMLIGYGVIKGNYLSIPQNFKLNDIHLDNTHMPYKSRGIQISSGNATSFVAITNVTMKRATLELHNKPQHLFLRNISVMQDSAVGPALKMHFDLRKDVRGRFMAKEDTLLSLANIHAINERGQESVDIDRVDQQHVSAQRLNFKLSVAQK
;
A
#
# COMPACT_ATOMS: atom_id res chain seq x y z
N MET A 1 -50.89 21.59 -16.65
CA MET A 1 -50.73 20.85 -15.40
C MET A 1 -49.26 20.46 -15.28
N ARG A 2 -48.49 21.16 -14.47
CA ARG A 2 -47.08 20.79 -14.13
C ARG A 2 -47.11 19.75 -13.05
N LYS A 3 -46.65 18.53 -13.30
CA LYS A 3 -46.40 17.53 -12.26
C LYS A 3 -45.06 17.83 -11.63
N GLU A 4 -45.08 18.24 -10.39
CA GLU A 4 -43.90 18.31 -9.52
C GLU A 4 -43.35 16.88 -9.27
N ILE A 5 -42.13 16.65 -9.69
CA ILE A 5 -41.40 15.41 -9.38
C ILE A 5 -40.89 15.58 -7.97
N LYS A 6 -41.51 14.89 -7.01
CA LYS A 6 -40.98 14.74 -5.65
C LYS A 6 -39.68 13.95 -5.71
N LEU A 7 -38.59 14.62 -5.42
CA LEU A 7 -37.30 13.98 -5.18
C LEU A 7 -37.42 13.05 -3.96
N SER A 8 -37.19 11.77 -4.17
CA SER A 8 -37.10 10.72 -3.17
C SER A 8 -35.88 10.91 -2.25
N PRO A 9 -35.86 10.33 -1.05
CA PRO A 9 -35.18 10.83 0.11
C PRO A 9 -33.66 10.90 -0.04
N SER A 10 -33.14 12.01 0.43
CA SER A 10 -31.72 12.31 0.58
C SER A 10 -30.94 11.10 1.10
N LEU A 11 -29.99 10.62 0.30
CA LEU A 11 -28.83 9.89 0.81
C LEU A 11 -28.34 10.67 2.03
N SER A 12 -28.48 10.04 3.20
CA SER A 12 -28.26 10.73 4.45
C SER A 12 -26.83 11.26 4.47
N ARG A 13 -26.68 12.52 4.86
CA ARG A 13 -25.36 13.13 5.18
C ARG A 13 -24.50 12.23 6.06
N ARG A 14 -25.09 11.27 6.77
CA ARG A 14 -24.41 10.24 7.55
C ARG A 14 -23.53 9.30 6.71
N THR A 15 -23.96 8.85 5.53
CA THR A 15 -23.16 7.92 4.71
C THR A 15 -21.95 8.62 4.08
N LEU A 16 -22.11 9.90 3.70
CA LEU A 16 -20.99 10.73 3.22
C LEU A 16 -20.06 11.16 4.36
N LEU A 17 -20.59 11.36 5.57
CA LEU A 17 -19.81 11.69 6.75
C LEU A 17 -19.11 10.47 7.36
N GLN A 18 -19.62 9.27 7.18
CA GLN A 18 -18.91 8.05 7.61
C GLN A 18 -17.69 7.74 6.73
N ALA A 19 -17.73 8.04 5.44
CA ALA A 19 -16.53 7.96 4.59
C ALA A 19 -15.50 9.07 4.89
N SER A 20 -15.97 10.23 5.37
CA SER A 20 -15.08 11.32 5.78
C SER A 20 -14.63 11.26 7.25
N SER A 21 -15.31 10.49 8.10
CA SER A 21 -14.93 10.31 9.50
C SER A 21 -13.83 9.27 9.73
N ALA A 22 -13.43 8.50 8.71
CA ALA A 22 -12.16 7.77 8.75
C ALA A 22 -10.93 8.71 8.78
N LEU A 23 -11.16 10.02 8.60
CA LEU A 23 -10.19 11.08 8.89
C LEU A 23 -10.16 11.49 10.37
N ALA A 24 -10.95 10.86 11.21
CA ALA A 24 -10.94 11.11 12.65
C ALA A 24 -9.62 10.57 13.22
N ILE A 25 -8.66 11.49 13.29
CA ILE A 25 -7.67 11.58 14.35
C ILE A 25 -7.32 10.21 14.93
N LEU A 26 -6.42 9.50 14.24
CA LEU A 26 -5.66 8.46 14.93
C LEU A 26 -5.08 9.14 16.18
N PRO A 27 -5.37 8.64 17.38
CA PRO A 27 -4.87 9.27 18.59
C PRO A 27 -3.36 9.40 18.44
N LEU A 28 -2.86 10.62 18.52
CA LEU A 28 -1.46 10.89 18.75
C LEU A 28 -1.15 10.21 20.09
N PHE A 29 -0.62 9.00 20.04
CA PHE A 29 -0.03 8.42 21.23
C PHE A 29 1.02 9.42 21.70
N PRO A 30 0.91 9.95 22.93
CA PRO A 30 2.01 10.70 23.48
C PRO A 30 3.18 9.70 23.58
N LEU A 31 4.07 9.75 22.60
CA LEU A 31 5.42 9.22 22.76
C LEU A 31 6.02 10.08 23.86
N ALA A 32 5.78 9.70 25.11
CA ALA A 32 6.58 10.16 26.21
C ALA A 32 8.00 9.62 25.92
N ALA A 33 8.76 10.42 25.19
CA ALA A 33 10.21 10.29 25.16
C ALA A 33 10.65 10.46 26.62
N ARG A 34 10.68 9.36 27.38
CA ARG A 34 11.41 9.32 28.63
C ARG A 34 12.83 9.70 28.26
N ALA A 35 13.26 10.87 28.70
CA ALA A 35 14.66 11.23 28.74
C ALA A 35 15.35 10.13 29.58
N GLN A 36 15.95 9.17 28.91
CA GLN A 36 16.66 8.07 29.53
C GLN A 36 17.92 8.67 30.16
N THR A 37 17.97 8.71 31.46
CA THR A 37 19.18 9.11 32.18
C THR A 37 20.32 8.17 31.79
N ARG A 38 21.46 8.72 31.41
CA ARG A 38 22.71 8.02 30.99
C ARG A 38 23.22 7.02 32.01
N ALA A 39 22.63 6.96 33.19
CA ALA A 39 23.14 6.18 34.36
C ALA A 39 23.02 4.65 34.19
N ASP A 40 22.28 4.16 33.16
CA ASP A 40 21.97 2.75 33.00
C ASP A 40 22.39 2.20 31.60
N SER A 41 23.49 2.71 31.06
CA SER A 41 24.04 2.26 29.79
C SER A 41 25.39 1.56 29.93
N VAL A 42 25.59 0.54 29.09
CA VAL A 42 26.87 -0.15 28.97
C VAL A 42 27.34 -0.21 27.53
N SER A 43 28.61 0.10 27.28
CA SER A 43 29.22 -0.03 25.98
C SER A 43 29.57 -1.49 25.70
N ILE A 44 29.13 -1.98 24.51
CA ILE A 44 29.49 -3.33 24.03
C ILE A 44 30.99 -3.50 23.81
N ALA A 45 31.74 -2.41 23.64
CA ALA A 45 33.19 -2.43 23.45
C ALA A 45 33.96 -2.96 24.67
N ARG A 46 33.30 -3.05 25.82
CA ARG A 46 33.88 -3.59 27.06
C ARG A 46 33.87 -5.13 27.12
N TYR A 47 33.19 -5.79 26.21
CA TYR A 47 33.01 -7.25 26.18
C TYR A 47 33.94 -7.92 25.17
N ASP A 48 34.13 -9.22 25.36
CA ASP A 48 34.92 -10.02 24.44
C ASP A 48 34.25 -10.04 23.05
N LYS A 49 35.03 -9.68 22.03
CA LYS A 49 34.59 -9.60 20.65
C LYS A 49 34.66 -10.93 19.89
N THR A 50 35.19 -11.98 20.52
CA THR A 50 35.29 -13.33 19.89
C THR A 50 33.92 -14.01 19.77
N ASP A 51 33.00 -13.73 20.73
CA ASP A 51 31.61 -14.17 20.68
C ASP A 51 30.66 -12.98 20.93
N MET A 52 30.28 -12.33 19.85
CA MET A 52 29.40 -11.16 19.92
C MET A 52 28.00 -11.48 20.47
N ILE A 53 27.51 -12.70 20.29
CA ILE A 53 26.18 -13.09 20.82
C ILE A 53 26.27 -13.18 22.35
N ALA A 54 27.30 -13.81 22.89
CA ALA A 54 27.56 -13.86 24.34
C ALA A 54 27.80 -12.46 24.91
N ALA A 55 28.57 -11.62 24.20
CA ALA A 55 28.83 -10.23 24.60
C ALA A 55 27.53 -9.41 24.73
N PHE A 56 26.64 -9.42 23.73
CA PHE A 56 25.35 -8.73 23.81
C PHE A 56 24.46 -9.30 24.93
N LYS A 57 24.41 -10.61 25.07
CA LYS A 57 23.65 -11.26 26.17
C LYS A 57 24.11 -10.79 27.54
N GLN A 58 25.42 -10.74 27.77
CA GLN A 58 26.01 -10.27 29.03
C GLN A 58 25.72 -8.77 29.24
N ALA A 59 25.89 -7.95 28.20
CA ALA A 59 25.61 -6.52 28.26
C ALA A 59 24.14 -6.24 28.60
N PHE A 60 23.20 -6.90 27.93
CA PHE A 60 21.78 -6.78 28.28
C PHE A 60 21.43 -7.32 29.67
N ALA A 61 22.15 -8.26 30.21
CA ALA A 61 21.95 -8.69 31.61
C ALA A 61 22.31 -7.60 32.62
N GLN A 62 23.28 -6.72 32.30
CA GLN A 62 23.84 -5.73 33.22
C GLN A 62 23.18 -4.33 33.09
N ALA A 63 22.63 -3.95 31.95
CA ALA A 63 22.15 -2.59 31.71
C ALA A 63 20.80 -2.53 31.02
N GLN A 64 20.14 -1.38 31.16
CA GLN A 64 18.91 -1.04 30.46
C GLN A 64 19.18 -0.71 28.98
N THR A 65 20.32 -0.06 28.72
CA THR A 65 20.74 0.30 27.36
C THR A 65 22.11 -0.34 27.06
N VAL A 66 22.21 -1.02 25.94
CA VAL A 66 23.48 -1.50 25.38
C VAL A 66 23.85 -0.61 24.20
N GLU A 67 25.00 0.03 24.29
CA GLU A 67 25.49 0.97 23.29
C GLU A 67 26.58 0.33 22.41
N VAL A 68 26.44 0.51 21.10
CA VAL A 68 27.51 0.31 20.12
C VAL A 68 28.07 1.70 19.79
N PRO A 69 29.26 2.06 20.30
CA PRO A 69 29.86 3.37 20.12
C PRO A 69 30.15 3.69 18.63
N ALA A 70 30.25 4.96 18.27
CA ALA A 70 30.46 5.43 16.91
C ALA A 70 31.71 4.87 16.21
N ASP A 71 32.78 4.66 16.97
CA ASP A 71 34.05 4.12 16.52
C ASP A 71 34.12 2.58 16.55
N THR A 72 33.03 1.93 16.94
CA THR A 72 32.99 0.48 17.14
C THR A 72 32.24 -0.22 15.99
N VAL A 73 32.83 -1.31 15.51
CA VAL A 73 32.16 -2.26 14.62
C VAL A 73 32.09 -3.62 15.33
N CYS A 74 30.87 -4.12 15.50
CA CYS A 74 30.60 -5.45 16.01
C CYS A 74 30.47 -6.41 14.83
N ASP A 75 31.54 -7.11 14.47
CA ASP A 75 31.55 -8.10 13.40
C ASP A 75 31.08 -9.49 13.89
N ASN A 76 30.67 -10.34 12.93
CA ASN A 76 30.31 -11.74 13.18
C ASN A 76 29.10 -11.97 14.09
N VAL A 77 28.12 -11.11 14.06
CA VAL A 77 26.81 -11.37 14.69
C VAL A 77 26.04 -12.36 13.82
N ASN A 78 26.22 -13.66 14.05
CA ASN A 78 25.78 -14.73 13.14
C ASN A 78 24.65 -15.62 13.73
N GLY A 79 23.95 -15.15 14.76
CA GLY A 79 22.86 -15.85 15.43
C GLY A 79 21.84 -14.89 16.03
N ALA A 80 21.00 -15.40 16.91
CA ALA A 80 19.96 -14.59 17.55
C ALA A 80 20.49 -13.92 18.84
N VAL A 81 20.36 -12.61 18.89
CA VAL A 81 20.51 -11.79 20.10
C VAL A 81 19.13 -11.32 20.51
N PHE A 82 18.68 -11.69 21.69
CA PHE A 82 17.42 -11.22 22.23
C PHE A 82 17.60 -9.89 22.94
N ILE A 83 16.82 -8.88 22.53
CA ILE A 83 16.71 -7.63 23.29
C ILE A 83 15.58 -7.85 24.29
N PRO A 84 15.87 -7.92 25.58
CA PRO A 84 14.87 -8.25 26.60
C PRO A 84 13.78 -7.17 26.71
N PRO A 85 12.63 -7.47 27.31
CA PRO A 85 11.55 -6.52 27.47
C PRO A 85 11.99 -5.18 28.05
N GLY A 86 11.56 -4.10 27.41
CA GLY A 86 11.85 -2.73 27.81
C GLY A 86 13.27 -2.23 27.58
N LYS A 87 14.21 -3.07 27.13
CA LYS A 87 15.63 -2.68 26.95
C LYS A 87 15.88 -2.06 25.56
N THR A 88 16.97 -1.30 25.48
CA THR A 88 17.35 -0.55 24.29
C THR A 88 18.72 -1.00 23.76
N LEU A 89 18.78 -1.22 22.43
CA LEU A 89 20.03 -1.28 21.68
C LEU A 89 20.24 0.10 21.03
N LEU A 90 21.25 0.83 21.49
CA LEU A 90 21.66 2.12 20.94
C LEU A 90 22.82 1.91 19.98
N VAL A 91 22.63 2.20 18.71
CA VAL A 91 23.63 2.00 17.65
C VAL A 91 24.12 3.35 17.14
N ARG A 92 25.37 3.69 17.42
CA ARG A 92 26.09 4.81 16.82
C ARG A 92 27.15 4.35 15.83
N GLY A 93 27.70 3.17 16.04
CA GLY A 93 28.67 2.51 15.17
C GLY A 93 28.04 1.50 14.21
N GLY A 94 28.74 0.40 13.98
CA GLY A 94 28.34 -0.64 13.04
C GLY A 94 28.10 -2.00 13.68
N ILE A 95 27.10 -2.71 13.16
CA ILE A 95 26.89 -4.12 13.47
C ILE A 95 26.86 -4.87 12.14
N LYS A 96 27.67 -5.95 12.03
CA LYS A 96 27.74 -6.77 10.82
C LYS A 96 27.51 -8.24 11.12
N GLY A 97 26.77 -8.89 10.24
CA GLY A 97 26.52 -10.32 10.25
C GLY A 97 26.74 -10.95 8.88
N ASN A 98 26.44 -12.24 8.78
CA ASN A 98 26.53 -13.02 7.53
C ASN A 98 25.15 -13.29 6.90
N GLY A 99 24.11 -12.58 7.32
CA GLY A 99 22.73 -12.80 6.88
C GLY A 99 21.92 -13.78 7.74
N LYS A 100 22.55 -14.43 8.73
CA LYS A 100 21.89 -15.27 9.74
C LYS A 100 21.73 -14.54 11.08
N GLY A 101 22.45 -13.43 11.26
CA GLY A 101 22.37 -12.59 12.46
C GLY A 101 21.03 -11.88 12.57
N ARG A 102 20.50 -11.86 13.80
CA ARG A 102 19.26 -11.13 14.08
C ARG A 102 19.19 -10.61 15.51
N PHE A 103 18.60 -9.44 15.67
CA PHE A 103 18.17 -8.93 16.96
C PHE A 103 16.67 -9.16 17.10
N VAL A 104 16.30 -9.94 18.12
CA VAL A 104 14.89 -10.29 18.40
C VAL A 104 14.34 -9.32 19.42
N LEU A 105 13.42 -8.47 18.97
CA LEU A 105 12.77 -7.46 19.80
C LEU A 105 11.60 -8.09 20.57
N GLN A 106 11.66 -8.02 21.89
CA GLN A 106 10.61 -8.44 22.82
C GLN A 106 9.76 -7.22 23.26
N ASP A 107 8.75 -7.42 24.10
CA ASP A 107 7.83 -6.36 24.51
C ASP A 107 8.56 -5.11 25.03
N GLY A 108 8.21 -3.94 24.48
CA GLY A 108 8.77 -2.65 24.86
C GLY A 108 10.23 -2.44 24.49
N SER A 109 10.86 -3.38 23.78
CA SER A 109 12.28 -3.24 23.42
C SER A 109 12.47 -2.27 22.25
N GLN A 110 13.65 -1.68 22.19
CA GLN A 110 13.97 -0.63 21.23
C GLN A 110 15.30 -0.86 20.52
N VAL A 111 15.35 -0.48 19.24
CA VAL A 111 16.59 -0.28 18.47
C VAL A 111 16.62 1.15 17.99
N VAL A 112 17.63 1.89 18.44
CA VAL A 112 17.77 3.32 18.15
C VAL A 112 19.12 3.56 17.49
N GLY A 113 19.11 4.11 16.29
CA GLY A 113 20.32 4.58 15.61
C GLY A 113 20.54 6.07 15.85
N GLU A 114 21.76 6.44 16.12
CA GLU A 114 22.23 7.81 16.22
C GLU A 114 23.57 7.93 15.46
N GLU A 115 23.93 9.12 15.03
CA GLU A 115 25.24 9.42 14.43
C GLU A 115 25.59 8.51 13.22
N GLY A 116 24.59 8.01 12.49
CA GLY A 116 24.79 7.11 11.34
C GLY A 116 24.96 5.63 11.73
N GLY A 117 24.39 5.23 12.86
CA GLY A 117 24.35 3.83 13.30
C GLY A 117 23.77 2.89 12.25
N ARG A 118 24.52 1.82 11.92
CA ARG A 118 24.20 0.95 10.79
C ARG A 118 24.25 -0.52 11.12
N LEU A 119 23.36 -1.29 10.50
CA LEU A 119 23.34 -2.74 10.56
C LEU A 119 23.48 -3.33 9.15
N HIS A 120 24.48 -4.15 8.93
CA HIS A 120 24.74 -4.78 7.63
C HIS A 120 24.58 -6.29 7.71
N ASN A 121 23.79 -6.87 6.83
CA ASN A 121 23.44 -8.31 6.82
C ASN A 121 22.85 -8.81 8.15
N ILE A 122 22.04 -8.00 8.81
CA ILE A 122 21.35 -8.29 10.07
C ILE A 122 19.86 -8.09 9.91
N THR A 123 19.06 -8.96 10.49
CA THR A 123 17.60 -8.77 10.60
C THR A 123 17.22 -8.20 11.97
N LEU A 124 16.36 -7.19 11.99
CA LEU A 124 15.59 -6.81 13.18
C LEU A 124 14.29 -7.63 13.18
N ASP A 125 14.14 -8.54 14.14
CA ASP A 125 13.06 -9.51 14.22
C ASP A 125 12.07 -9.11 15.33
N VAL A 126 10.94 -8.49 14.96
CA VAL A 126 9.94 -7.99 15.91
C VAL A 126 9.02 -9.12 16.35
N ARG A 127 9.03 -9.40 17.65
CA ARG A 127 8.26 -10.48 18.28
C ARG A 127 7.39 -10.00 19.45
N GLY A 128 7.50 -8.75 19.84
CA GLY A 128 6.78 -8.18 20.97
C GLY A 128 5.90 -7.00 20.61
N SER A 129 5.12 -6.57 21.58
CA SER A 129 4.36 -5.31 21.55
C SER A 129 5.22 -4.13 21.99
N ASP A 130 4.75 -2.90 21.71
CA ASP A 130 5.38 -1.64 22.15
C ASP A 130 6.85 -1.48 21.69
N CYS A 131 7.21 -2.11 20.57
CA CYS A 131 8.55 -2.09 20.02
C CYS A 131 8.81 -0.79 19.22
N VAL A 132 10.07 -0.31 19.29
CA VAL A 132 10.51 0.88 18.57
C VAL A 132 11.78 0.57 17.77
N ILE A 133 11.76 0.93 16.48
CA ILE A 133 12.93 0.92 15.59
C ILE A 133 13.03 2.31 14.98
N LYS A 134 14.11 3.04 15.23
CA LYS A 134 14.27 4.38 14.68
C LYS A 134 15.70 4.77 14.36
N GLY A 135 15.91 5.62 13.37
CA GLY A 135 17.17 6.28 13.06
C GLY A 135 18.28 5.37 12.55
N VAL A 136 17.99 4.12 12.20
CA VAL A 136 18.99 3.13 11.76
C VAL A 136 19.11 3.05 10.25
N ASP A 137 20.31 2.79 9.79
CA ASP A 137 20.64 2.44 8.40
C ASP A 137 20.83 0.92 8.30
N LEU A 138 20.04 0.30 7.40
CA LEU A 138 19.93 -1.15 7.24
C LEU A 138 20.31 -1.55 5.82
N SER A 139 21.20 -2.53 5.67
CA SER A 139 21.64 -2.97 4.34
C SER A 139 22.10 -4.43 4.29
N GLY A 140 22.26 -4.94 3.07
CA GLY A 140 22.82 -6.24 2.77
C GLY A 140 21.81 -7.28 2.29
N PHE A 141 22.23 -8.08 1.31
CA PHE A 141 21.40 -9.10 0.66
C PHE A 141 21.43 -10.47 1.39
N GLY A 142 22.11 -10.58 2.52
CA GLY A 142 22.17 -11.83 3.27
C GLY A 142 20.83 -12.22 3.93
N PRO A 143 20.15 -11.32 4.64
CA PRO A 143 18.83 -11.58 5.20
C PRO A 143 17.73 -11.64 4.14
N VAL A 144 16.63 -12.35 4.46
CA VAL A 144 15.40 -12.28 3.67
C VAL A 144 14.80 -10.87 3.75
N ALA A 145 14.76 -10.28 4.94
CA ALA A 145 14.29 -8.92 5.19
C ALA A 145 15.18 -8.23 6.23
N GLN A 146 15.30 -6.91 6.09
CA GLN A 146 16.02 -6.10 7.07
C GLN A 146 15.22 -5.99 8.38
N ILE A 147 13.90 -5.80 8.28
CA ILE A 147 12.98 -5.85 9.41
C ILE A 147 11.95 -6.95 9.13
N TYR A 148 11.88 -7.93 10.01
CA TYR A 148 10.91 -9.00 9.95
C TYR A 148 9.92 -8.88 11.11
N ILE A 149 8.62 -9.05 10.83
CA ILE A 149 7.55 -8.90 11.82
C ILE A 149 6.64 -10.12 11.72
N GLY A 150 6.46 -10.84 12.80
CA GLY A 150 5.50 -11.92 12.86
C GLY A 150 5.85 -13.01 13.85
N GLN A 151 4.83 -13.72 14.28
CA GLN A 151 4.93 -14.87 15.17
C GLN A 151 4.12 -16.03 14.64
N LYS A 152 4.45 -17.24 15.07
CA LYS A 152 3.69 -18.45 14.72
C LYS A 152 2.48 -18.65 15.64
N GLU A 153 2.53 -18.09 16.82
CA GLU A 153 1.50 -18.24 17.85
C GLU A 153 0.33 -17.26 17.63
N PRO A 154 -0.90 -17.58 18.03
CA PRO A 154 -2.07 -16.71 17.86
C PRO A 154 -2.07 -15.58 18.92
N VAL A 155 -1.14 -14.66 18.79
CA VAL A 155 -0.99 -13.51 19.69
C VAL A 155 -1.39 -12.22 19.00
N THR A 156 -1.77 -11.20 19.76
CA THR A 156 -1.93 -9.84 19.25
C THR A 156 -0.75 -8.99 19.70
N MET A 157 0.08 -8.57 18.75
CA MET A 157 1.13 -7.59 18.97
C MET A 157 0.56 -6.18 18.77
N ARG A 158 1.03 -5.21 19.55
CA ARG A 158 0.52 -3.83 19.52
C ARG A 158 1.64 -2.79 19.47
N ASN A 159 1.27 -1.61 18.96
CA ASN A 159 2.07 -0.38 19.08
C ASN A 159 3.51 -0.52 18.54
N LEU A 160 3.64 -0.89 17.27
CA LEU A 160 4.94 -0.89 16.60
C LEU A 160 5.23 0.50 16.02
N LEU A 161 6.37 1.07 16.36
CA LEU A 161 6.90 2.28 15.71
C LEU A 161 8.18 1.93 14.93
N ILE A 162 8.17 2.22 13.63
CA ILE A 162 9.36 2.24 12.77
C ILE A 162 9.46 3.64 12.19
N ASP A 163 10.51 4.37 12.55
CA ASP A 163 10.62 5.77 12.20
C ASP A 163 12.02 6.18 11.76
N ASN A 164 12.10 7.04 10.74
CA ASN A 164 13.35 7.61 10.25
C ASN A 164 14.43 6.55 9.97
N ILE A 165 14.09 5.54 9.17
CA ILE A 165 15.02 4.48 8.77
C ILE A 165 15.48 4.65 7.32
N THR A 166 16.68 4.20 7.03
CA THR A 166 17.17 3.98 5.67
C THR A 166 17.34 2.49 5.43
N VAL A 167 16.82 1.99 4.32
CA VAL A 167 17.04 0.60 3.89
C VAL A 167 17.53 0.62 2.45
N HIS A 168 18.69 0.01 2.21
CA HIS A 168 19.27 -0.02 0.87
C HIS A 168 20.06 -1.30 0.60
N ASP A 169 20.23 -1.61 -0.69
CA ASP A 169 21.01 -2.77 -1.13
C ASP A 169 20.61 -4.06 -0.37
N ALA A 170 19.33 -4.39 -0.42
CA ALA A 170 18.76 -5.48 0.37
C ALA A 170 17.71 -6.29 -0.43
N ASN A 171 17.25 -7.39 0.15
CA ASN A 171 16.10 -8.11 -0.36
C ASN A 171 14.82 -7.34 0.01
N TYR A 172 14.04 -7.77 0.98
CA TYR A 172 12.94 -6.96 1.50
C TYR A 172 13.43 -5.88 2.47
N GLY A 173 12.80 -4.71 2.45
CA GLY A 173 13.01 -3.72 3.48
C GLY A 173 12.31 -4.13 4.77
N ILE A 174 10.99 -4.08 4.81
CA ILE A 174 10.15 -4.53 5.91
C ILE A 174 9.26 -5.65 5.41
N LEU A 175 9.26 -6.78 6.09
CA LEU A 175 8.39 -7.92 5.78
C LEU A 175 7.56 -8.29 7.02
N ARG A 176 6.28 -8.01 6.97
CA ARG A 176 5.28 -8.57 7.87
C ARG A 176 4.77 -9.87 7.25
N GLN A 177 4.92 -10.95 7.98
CA GLN A 177 4.34 -12.22 7.57
C GLN A 177 3.56 -12.83 8.72
N GLY A 178 2.27 -12.54 8.75
CA GLY A 178 1.34 -13.13 9.69
C GLY A 178 1.05 -14.58 9.34
N PHE A 179 0.96 -15.42 10.36
CA PHE A 179 0.46 -16.79 10.23
C PHE A 179 -0.84 -16.96 11.02
N ARG A 180 -0.82 -16.62 12.30
CA ARG A 180 -1.96 -16.65 13.21
C ARG A 180 -1.99 -15.43 14.12
N ASP A 181 -0.91 -14.71 14.18
CA ASP A 181 -0.75 -13.49 14.96
C ASP A 181 -1.43 -12.30 14.28
N LYS A 182 -1.82 -11.34 15.07
CA LYS A 182 -2.44 -10.08 14.67
C LYS A 182 -1.55 -8.91 15.06
N MET A 183 -1.59 -7.83 14.27
CA MET A 183 -0.91 -6.58 14.55
C MET A 183 -1.89 -5.42 14.63
N GLU A 184 -1.82 -4.61 15.69
CA GLU A 184 -2.64 -3.41 15.91
C GLU A 184 -1.79 -2.21 16.26
N GLY A 185 -2.13 -1.04 15.72
CA GLY A 185 -1.44 0.21 16.08
C GLY A 185 -0.03 0.29 15.53
N VAL A 186 0.14 0.28 14.22
CA VAL A 186 1.43 0.34 13.54
C VAL A 186 1.69 1.73 12.99
N ARG A 187 2.91 2.22 13.16
CA ARG A 187 3.40 3.45 12.54
C ARG A 187 4.73 3.17 11.85
N ILE A 188 4.76 3.35 10.54
CA ILE A 188 5.97 3.27 9.72
C ILE A 188 6.10 4.63 9.04
N THR A 189 7.07 5.43 9.45
CA THR A 189 7.16 6.83 9.04
C THR A 189 8.58 7.24 8.68
N ASN A 190 8.71 8.26 7.82
CA ASN A 190 9.99 8.91 7.50
C ASN A 190 11.07 7.93 6.99
N GLY A 191 10.69 6.97 6.14
CA GLY A 191 11.61 5.94 5.63
C GLY A 191 12.15 6.25 4.24
N ARG A 192 13.37 5.83 3.98
CA ARG A 192 13.99 5.82 2.66
C ARG A 192 14.35 4.39 2.27
N PHE A 193 13.83 3.93 1.14
CA PHE A 193 14.03 2.57 0.62
C PHE A 193 14.60 2.65 -0.80
N THR A 194 15.79 2.07 -1.02
CA THR A 194 16.46 2.17 -2.34
C THR A 194 17.21 0.89 -2.70
N HIS A 195 17.24 0.57 -3.99
CA HIS A 195 17.99 -0.58 -4.53
C HIS A 195 17.65 -1.92 -3.85
N LEU A 196 16.35 -2.23 -3.77
CA LEU A 196 15.88 -3.47 -3.20
C LEU A 196 15.57 -4.50 -4.30
N GLN A 197 15.82 -5.78 -4.02
CA GLN A 197 15.50 -6.90 -4.90
C GLN A 197 14.16 -7.58 -4.56
N GLY A 198 13.53 -7.20 -3.48
CA GLY A 198 12.18 -7.52 -3.04
C GLY A 198 11.39 -6.23 -2.83
N ASP A 199 10.29 -6.31 -2.08
CA ASP A 199 9.45 -5.15 -1.83
C ASP A 199 10.02 -4.25 -0.73
N ALA A 200 9.71 -2.95 -0.78
CA ALA A 200 10.20 -2.04 0.24
C ALA A 200 9.47 -2.24 1.57
N ILE A 201 8.15 -2.30 1.54
CA ILE A 201 7.30 -2.62 2.69
C ILE A 201 6.28 -3.66 2.22
N GLU A 202 6.38 -4.87 2.71
CA GLU A 202 5.47 -5.97 2.42
C GLU A 202 4.72 -6.38 3.69
N TRP A 203 3.43 -6.04 3.75
CA TRP A 203 2.52 -6.38 4.85
C TRP A 203 1.63 -7.54 4.39
N ASN A 204 2.19 -8.73 4.37
CA ASN A 204 1.60 -9.91 3.75
C ASN A 204 0.93 -10.82 4.77
N VAL A 205 -0.14 -11.49 4.33
CA VAL A 205 -0.92 -12.41 5.17
C VAL A 205 -1.35 -11.75 6.49
N ALA A 206 -1.89 -10.55 6.37
CA ALA A 206 -2.36 -9.76 7.51
C ALA A 206 -3.71 -10.28 8.01
N ILE A 207 -3.71 -11.08 9.07
CA ILE A 207 -4.94 -11.60 9.69
C ILE A 207 -5.51 -10.54 10.62
N ASN A 208 -6.51 -9.79 10.14
CA ASN A 208 -7.15 -8.72 10.92
C ASN A 208 -6.20 -7.61 11.41
N ASP A 209 -5.04 -7.47 10.82
CA ASP A 209 -4.16 -6.36 11.15
C ASP A 209 -4.89 -5.04 10.92
N SER A 210 -4.73 -4.09 11.84
CA SER A 210 -5.48 -2.85 11.83
C SER A 210 -4.72 -1.66 12.44
N ASP A 211 -5.26 -0.46 12.18
CA ASP A 211 -4.73 0.80 12.69
C ASP A 211 -3.28 1.05 12.24
N ILE A 212 -3.06 0.95 10.93
CA ILE A 212 -1.74 1.04 10.31
C ILE A 212 -1.59 2.41 9.64
N LEU A 213 -0.52 3.11 9.95
CA LEU A 213 -0.07 4.30 9.23
C LEU A 213 1.28 4.02 8.56
N ILE A 214 1.32 4.19 7.25
CA ILE A 214 2.56 4.16 6.44
C ILE A 214 2.65 5.51 5.75
N SER A 215 3.62 6.34 6.14
CA SER A 215 3.69 7.70 5.60
C SER A 215 5.09 8.28 5.52
N ASP A 216 5.22 9.30 4.65
CA ASP A 216 6.43 10.11 4.53
C ASP A 216 7.64 9.29 4.06
N HIS A 217 7.45 8.52 2.97
CA HIS A 217 8.48 7.66 2.43
C HIS A 217 9.01 8.12 1.07
N VAL A 218 10.30 7.88 0.87
CA VAL A 218 10.95 7.89 -0.44
C VAL A 218 11.30 6.46 -0.82
N ILE A 219 10.74 5.99 -1.95
CA ILE A 219 10.92 4.61 -2.44
C ILE A 219 11.45 4.69 -3.88
N ASP A 220 12.62 4.13 -4.12
CA ASP A 220 13.25 4.20 -5.44
C ASP A 220 14.04 2.92 -5.76
N HIS A 221 14.01 2.51 -7.04
CA HIS A 221 14.71 1.30 -7.52
C HIS A 221 14.37 0.03 -6.73
N ILE A 222 13.10 -0.36 -6.79
CA ILE A 222 12.67 -1.69 -6.36
C ILE A 222 12.76 -2.61 -7.58
N ASP A 223 13.95 -3.11 -7.84
CA ASP A 223 14.28 -3.89 -9.03
C ASP A 223 14.43 -5.38 -8.71
N CYS A 224 13.37 -6.12 -8.95
CA CYS A 224 13.30 -7.57 -8.75
C CYS A 224 13.73 -8.39 -9.96
N THR A 225 14.33 -7.80 -10.99
CA THR A 225 14.70 -8.53 -12.22
C THR A 225 15.80 -9.57 -12.00
N ASN A 226 16.68 -9.38 -11.05
CA ASN A 226 17.79 -10.26 -10.70
C ASN A 226 17.59 -11.02 -9.38
N GLY A 227 16.56 -10.69 -8.62
CA GLY A 227 16.27 -11.31 -7.33
C GLY A 227 15.57 -12.67 -7.44
N LYS A 228 15.56 -13.41 -6.34
CA LYS A 228 14.72 -14.61 -6.17
C LYS A 228 13.25 -14.23 -5.99
N ILE A 229 12.99 -13.03 -5.48
CA ILE A 229 11.70 -12.42 -5.26
C ILE A 229 11.45 -11.49 -6.44
N ASN A 230 10.32 -11.53 -7.04
CA ASN A 230 10.09 -10.84 -8.30
C ASN A 230 8.76 -10.05 -8.36
N TRP A 231 8.27 -9.59 -7.19
CA TRP A 231 7.05 -8.78 -7.13
C TRP A 231 7.29 -7.32 -7.53
N GLY A 232 8.34 -6.66 -7.00
CA GLY A 232 8.71 -5.29 -7.34
C GLY A 232 7.71 -4.25 -6.82
N ILE A 233 7.29 -4.37 -5.58
CA ILE A 233 6.28 -3.51 -4.96
C ILE A 233 6.95 -2.52 -4.00
N GLY A 234 6.53 -1.25 -4.05
CA GLY A 234 6.94 -0.26 -3.06
C GLY A 234 6.29 -0.56 -1.70
N ILE A 235 4.96 -0.50 -1.62
CA ILE A 235 4.20 -0.77 -0.41
C ILE A 235 3.09 -1.76 -0.74
N GLY A 236 3.16 -2.96 -0.17
CA GLY A 236 2.15 -4.01 -0.27
C GLY A 236 1.39 -4.19 1.04
N LEU A 237 0.06 -4.25 0.99
CA LEU A 237 -0.79 -4.61 2.12
C LEU A 237 -1.79 -5.68 1.66
N ALA A 238 -1.62 -6.92 2.13
CA ALA A 238 -2.48 -8.03 1.77
C ALA A 238 -3.14 -8.68 2.98
N GLY A 239 -4.45 -8.76 2.97
CA GLY A 239 -5.20 -9.59 3.90
C GLY A 239 -4.94 -11.09 3.69
N SER A 240 -5.23 -11.92 4.67
CA SER A 240 -4.99 -13.36 4.59
C SER A 240 -5.95 -14.09 3.67
N THR A 241 -5.43 -15.10 2.98
CA THR A 241 -6.21 -15.99 2.10
C THR A 241 -6.06 -17.47 2.48
N TYR A 242 -5.54 -17.76 3.67
CA TYR A 242 -5.14 -19.14 4.00
C TYR A 242 -6.27 -20.09 4.33
N ASP A 243 -7.44 -19.61 4.78
CA ASP A 243 -8.58 -20.47 5.09
C ASP A 243 -9.61 -20.45 3.96
N ASN A 244 -10.24 -21.59 3.69
CA ASN A 244 -11.27 -21.75 2.67
C ASN A 244 -12.54 -20.96 2.99
N ASP A 245 -12.79 -20.67 4.24
CA ASP A 245 -13.81 -19.77 4.72
C ASP A 245 -13.19 -18.38 4.89
N TYR A 246 -13.55 -17.47 4.01
CA TYR A 246 -13.05 -16.10 4.02
C TYR A 246 -13.94 -15.20 4.88
N PRO A 247 -13.80 -15.24 6.21
CA PRO A 247 -14.57 -14.35 7.04
C PRO A 247 -14.06 -12.92 6.84
N GLU A 248 -14.94 -11.95 6.97
CA GLU A 248 -14.58 -10.53 6.97
C GLU A 248 -13.42 -10.19 7.90
N SER A 249 -13.19 -11.05 8.87
CA SER A 249 -12.15 -10.97 9.87
C SER A 249 -10.72 -11.03 9.33
N GLN A 250 -10.49 -11.46 8.09
CA GLN A 250 -9.12 -11.65 7.55
C GLN A 250 -8.62 -10.49 6.69
N ALA A 251 -9.37 -9.43 6.57
CA ALA A 251 -8.96 -8.24 5.84
C ALA A 251 -7.95 -7.42 6.65
N VAL A 252 -6.98 -6.78 5.98
CA VAL A 252 -6.25 -5.66 6.56
C VAL A 252 -7.18 -4.45 6.64
N LYS A 253 -7.23 -3.75 7.78
CA LYS A 253 -8.28 -2.75 8.05
C LYS A 253 -7.75 -1.45 8.64
N ASN A 254 -8.55 -0.38 8.46
CA ASN A 254 -8.31 0.89 9.12
C ASN A 254 -6.87 1.38 8.93
N PHE A 255 -6.44 1.55 7.69
CA PHE A 255 -5.08 1.98 7.42
C PHE A 255 -5.01 3.22 6.54
N VAL A 256 -3.89 3.90 6.63
CA VAL A 256 -3.56 5.07 5.80
C VAL A 256 -2.18 4.87 5.18
N VAL A 257 -2.10 5.07 3.87
CA VAL A 257 -0.84 5.23 3.13
C VAL A 257 -0.79 6.66 2.61
N ALA A 258 0.20 7.45 3.02
CA ALA A 258 0.22 8.87 2.69
C ALA A 258 1.62 9.43 2.46
N ASN A 259 1.72 10.51 1.66
CA ASN A 259 2.96 11.25 1.44
C ASN A 259 4.09 10.35 0.89
N ILE A 260 3.82 9.63 -0.18
CA ILE A 260 4.79 8.71 -0.79
C ILE A 260 5.37 9.34 -2.06
N ILE A 261 6.66 9.42 -2.12
CA ILE A 261 7.42 9.72 -3.34
C ILE A 261 8.03 8.42 -3.82
N GLY A 262 7.58 7.93 -4.98
CA GLY A 262 7.99 6.63 -5.49
C GLY A 262 8.44 6.65 -6.94
N SER A 263 9.50 5.90 -7.24
CA SER A 263 10.00 5.75 -8.62
C SER A 263 10.63 4.39 -8.87
N ASN A 264 10.72 4.02 -10.15
CA ASN A 264 11.46 2.85 -10.59
C ASN A 264 11.06 1.56 -9.88
N CYS A 265 9.78 1.25 -9.90
CA CYS A 265 9.25 -0.02 -9.41
C CYS A 265 8.09 -0.51 -10.30
N ARG A 266 7.64 -1.73 -10.13
CA ARG A 266 6.53 -2.29 -10.88
C ARG A 266 5.18 -1.79 -10.38
N GLN A 267 4.98 -1.78 -9.08
CA GLN A 267 3.82 -1.18 -8.41
C GLN A 267 4.29 -0.35 -7.22
N LEU A 268 3.73 0.85 -7.04
CA LEU A 268 4.14 1.67 -5.92
C LEU A 268 3.31 1.37 -4.66
N VAL A 269 2.00 1.29 -4.80
CA VAL A 269 1.09 0.87 -3.71
C VAL A 269 0.21 -0.27 -4.20
N HIS A 270 0.19 -1.36 -3.45
CA HIS A 270 -0.58 -2.56 -3.74
C HIS A 270 -1.42 -2.95 -2.53
N VAL A 271 -2.72 -3.15 -2.73
CA VAL A 271 -3.62 -3.59 -1.64
C VAL A 271 -4.47 -4.75 -2.11
N GLU A 272 -4.45 -5.85 -1.36
CA GLU A 272 -5.35 -6.98 -1.56
C GLU A 272 -6.22 -7.18 -0.31
N ASN A 273 -7.52 -7.34 -0.53
CA ASN A 273 -8.48 -7.58 0.56
C ASN A 273 -8.33 -6.59 1.72
N GLY A 274 -8.31 -5.32 1.39
CA GLY A 274 -8.28 -4.21 2.36
C GLY A 274 -9.68 -3.62 2.60
N LYS A 275 -9.92 -3.13 3.82
CA LYS A 275 -11.16 -2.45 4.19
C LYS A 275 -10.92 -1.18 4.99
N HIS A 276 -11.75 -0.15 4.72
CA HIS A 276 -11.73 1.12 5.47
C HIS A 276 -10.36 1.79 5.45
N PHE A 277 -9.87 2.20 4.27
CA PHE A 277 -8.55 2.78 4.14
C PHE A 277 -8.51 4.03 3.26
N VAL A 278 -7.42 4.76 3.40
CA VAL A 278 -7.11 5.95 2.59
C VAL A 278 -5.70 5.84 2.03
N ILE A 279 -5.57 6.07 0.72
CA ILE A 279 -4.29 6.29 0.03
C ILE A 279 -4.29 7.73 -0.45
N ARG A 280 -3.30 8.54 -0.05
CA ARG A 280 -3.29 9.95 -0.43
C ARG A 280 -1.90 10.56 -0.57
N ASN A 281 -1.83 11.62 -1.38
CA ASN A 281 -0.61 12.38 -1.64
C ASN A 281 0.53 11.46 -2.12
N ILE A 282 0.30 10.83 -3.27
CA ILE A 282 1.24 9.93 -3.92
C ILE A 282 1.86 10.65 -5.12
N ASN A 283 3.18 10.73 -5.16
CA ASN A 283 3.93 11.26 -6.29
C ASN A 283 4.76 10.13 -6.90
N ALA A 284 4.41 9.71 -8.10
CA ALA A 284 4.97 8.54 -8.76
C ALA A 284 5.65 8.88 -10.09
N LYS A 285 6.80 8.28 -10.33
CA LYS A 285 7.52 8.43 -11.59
C LYS A 285 8.09 7.09 -12.05
N ASN A 286 7.95 6.80 -13.35
CA ASN A 286 8.56 5.61 -13.97
C ASN A 286 8.14 4.28 -13.32
N ILE A 287 6.84 4.17 -13.03
CA ILE A 287 6.26 2.91 -12.52
C ILE A 287 5.88 2.03 -13.71
N ASN A 288 6.54 0.89 -13.87
CA ASN A 288 6.34 0.04 -15.05
C ASN A 288 6.83 -1.41 -14.86
N HIS A 289 6.57 -2.25 -15.87
CA HIS A 289 6.85 -3.68 -15.85
C HIS A 289 8.33 -4.05 -15.95
N THR A 290 9.24 -3.14 -16.25
CA THR A 290 10.66 -3.45 -16.46
C THR A 290 11.37 -3.84 -15.17
N PHE A 291 10.79 -3.52 -14.03
CA PHE A 291 11.34 -3.80 -12.69
C PHE A 291 10.91 -5.15 -12.11
N SER A 292 10.29 -6.02 -12.91
CA SER A 292 9.95 -7.38 -12.47
C SER A 292 9.92 -8.33 -13.66
N LYS A 293 10.46 -9.54 -13.50
CA LYS A 293 10.40 -10.61 -14.52
C LYS A 293 9.13 -11.44 -14.47
N LYS A 294 8.28 -11.26 -13.49
CA LYS A 294 7.10 -12.11 -13.33
C LYS A 294 6.06 -11.78 -14.41
N ALA A 295 5.95 -12.68 -15.38
CA ALA A 295 4.94 -12.57 -16.43
C ALA A 295 3.52 -12.62 -15.85
N GLY A 296 2.60 -11.86 -16.45
CA GLY A 296 1.18 -11.88 -16.09
C GLY A 296 0.80 -11.08 -14.84
N ILE A 297 1.73 -10.36 -14.23
CA ILE A 297 1.42 -9.42 -13.15
C ILE A 297 1.33 -8.02 -13.72
N ASP A 298 0.22 -7.35 -13.43
CA ASP A 298 -0.01 -6.00 -13.88
C ASP A 298 0.94 -5.00 -13.19
N ASN A 299 1.36 -4.00 -13.93
CA ASN A 299 2.03 -2.84 -13.39
C ASN A 299 1.00 -1.74 -13.11
N ALA A 300 1.14 -1.03 -12.01
CA ALA A 300 0.29 0.09 -11.65
C ALA A 300 0.96 1.00 -10.61
N THR A 301 0.68 2.29 -10.64
CA THR A 301 1.06 3.17 -9.52
C THR A 301 0.28 2.77 -8.26
N VAL A 302 -1.02 2.55 -8.40
CA VAL A 302 -1.86 2.02 -7.31
C VAL A 302 -2.65 0.83 -7.84
N ALA A 303 -2.44 -0.33 -7.24
CA ALA A 303 -3.15 -1.58 -7.55
C ALA A 303 -4.02 -1.99 -6.37
N ILE A 304 -5.32 -2.17 -6.60
CA ILE A 304 -6.31 -2.51 -5.59
C ILE A 304 -7.06 -3.76 -6.02
N TYR A 305 -7.07 -4.78 -5.21
CA TYR A 305 -7.73 -6.04 -5.51
C TYR A 305 -8.70 -6.45 -4.40
N GLY A 306 -9.98 -6.53 -4.73
CA GLY A 306 -11.00 -7.04 -3.84
C GLY A 306 -11.23 -6.26 -2.55
N CYS A 307 -11.06 -4.95 -2.60
CA CYS A 307 -11.14 -4.07 -1.43
C CYS A 307 -12.50 -3.38 -1.32
N ASP A 308 -12.84 -2.94 -0.11
CA ASP A 308 -14.11 -2.27 0.19
C ASP A 308 -13.91 -1.03 1.09
N ASN A 309 -14.75 -0.01 0.87
CA ASN A 309 -14.74 1.23 1.63
C ASN A 309 -13.39 1.94 1.65
N PHE A 310 -12.97 2.48 0.51
CA PHE A 310 -11.68 3.15 0.41
C PHE A 310 -11.73 4.47 -0.36
N ILE A 311 -10.74 5.31 -0.10
CA ILE A 311 -10.51 6.58 -0.79
C ILE A 311 -9.07 6.59 -1.32
N ILE A 312 -8.93 6.98 -2.60
CA ILE A 312 -7.64 7.32 -3.19
C ILE A 312 -7.72 8.79 -3.61
N ASP A 313 -6.81 9.60 -3.09
CA ASP A 313 -6.85 11.05 -3.22
C ASP A 313 -5.47 11.64 -3.49
N GLN A 314 -5.39 12.63 -4.37
CA GLN A 314 -4.14 13.35 -4.67
C GLN A 314 -3.02 12.42 -5.17
N VAL A 315 -3.20 11.82 -6.34
CA VAL A 315 -2.18 10.97 -6.97
C VAL A 315 -1.65 11.63 -8.23
N ASN A 316 -0.36 11.94 -8.22
CA ASN A 316 0.38 12.49 -9.35
C ASN A 316 1.30 11.44 -9.96
N MET A 317 1.16 11.19 -11.24
CA MET A 317 1.88 10.15 -11.97
C MET A 317 2.55 10.73 -13.21
N THR A 318 3.83 10.47 -13.38
CA THR A 318 4.57 10.88 -14.57
C THR A 318 5.28 9.67 -15.18
N ASN A 319 5.10 9.47 -16.49
CA ASN A 319 5.68 8.34 -17.22
C ASN A 319 5.48 6.99 -16.49
N SER A 320 4.27 6.76 -16.02
CA SER A 320 3.95 5.67 -15.11
C SER A 320 2.73 4.89 -15.58
N ALA A 321 2.68 3.61 -15.23
CA ALA A 321 1.43 2.89 -15.25
C ALA A 321 0.45 3.56 -14.30
N GLY A 322 -0.80 3.69 -14.72
CA GLY A 322 -1.84 4.38 -13.97
C GLY A 322 -2.32 3.60 -12.75
N MET A 323 -3.64 3.41 -12.67
CA MET A 323 -4.25 2.72 -11.53
C MET A 323 -5.02 1.49 -12.01
N LEU A 324 -4.97 0.43 -11.22
CA LEU A 324 -5.73 -0.79 -11.45
C LEU A 324 -6.59 -1.09 -10.23
N ILE A 325 -7.91 -1.13 -10.43
CA ILE A 325 -8.86 -1.52 -9.39
C ILE A 325 -9.63 -2.72 -9.93
N GLY A 326 -9.40 -3.88 -9.34
CA GLY A 326 -9.87 -5.15 -9.85
C GLY A 326 -10.35 -6.13 -8.80
N TYR A 327 -10.73 -7.29 -9.28
CA TYR A 327 -11.18 -8.39 -8.44
C TYR A 327 -10.00 -8.97 -7.65
N GLY A 328 -10.21 -9.22 -6.37
CA GLY A 328 -9.30 -10.03 -5.57
C GLY A 328 -9.54 -11.52 -5.83
N VAL A 329 -8.47 -12.26 -6.03
CA VAL A 329 -8.54 -13.73 -6.10
C VAL A 329 -8.32 -14.29 -4.71
N ILE A 330 -9.37 -14.92 -4.19
CA ILE A 330 -9.34 -15.57 -2.89
C ILE A 330 -9.17 -17.07 -3.12
N LYS A 331 -8.22 -17.69 -2.42
CA LYS A 331 -8.03 -19.13 -2.44
C LYS A 331 -9.33 -19.85 -2.06
N GLY A 332 -9.84 -20.75 -2.89
CA GLY A 332 -11.02 -21.54 -2.57
C GLY A 332 -12.35 -21.10 -3.22
N ASN A 333 -12.35 -20.26 -4.26
CA ASN A 333 -13.52 -19.88 -5.06
C ASN A 333 -14.30 -18.61 -4.66
N TYR A 334 -13.82 -17.77 -3.80
CA TYR A 334 -14.45 -16.46 -3.56
C TYR A 334 -13.78 -15.38 -4.37
N LEU A 335 -14.57 -14.66 -5.15
CA LEU A 335 -14.14 -13.46 -5.83
C LEU A 335 -14.52 -12.27 -4.94
N SER A 336 -13.53 -11.57 -4.39
CA SER A 336 -13.78 -10.29 -3.74
C SER A 336 -13.84 -9.20 -4.79
N ILE A 337 -14.89 -8.40 -4.75
CA ILE A 337 -15.17 -7.35 -5.72
C ILE A 337 -14.90 -6.00 -5.07
N PRO A 338 -14.17 -5.08 -5.73
CA PRO A 338 -13.98 -3.75 -5.18
C PRO A 338 -15.32 -3.00 -5.11
N GLN A 339 -15.61 -2.41 -3.96
CA GLN A 339 -16.89 -1.73 -3.69
C GLN A 339 -16.69 -0.46 -2.88
N ASN A 340 -17.68 0.45 -2.99
CA ASN A 340 -17.80 1.62 -2.13
C ASN A 340 -16.52 2.46 -2.05
N PHE A 341 -16.06 2.98 -3.20
CA PHE A 341 -14.82 3.74 -3.22
C PHE A 341 -14.92 5.07 -3.94
N LYS A 342 -13.97 5.93 -3.63
CA LYS A 342 -13.79 7.23 -4.26
C LYS A 342 -12.35 7.39 -4.77
N LEU A 343 -12.22 7.85 -6.01
CA LEU A 343 -11.00 8.38 -6.59
C LEU A 343 -11.16 9.89 -6.75
N ASN A 344 -10.22 10.67 -6.27
CA ASN A 344 -10.27 12.11 -6.36
C ASN A 344 -8.89 12.71 -6.61
N ASP A 345 -8.83 13.76 -7.40
CA ASP A 345 -7.62 14.52 -7.69
C ASP A 345 -6.47 13.64 -8.22
N ILE A 346 -6.71 13.04 -9.40
CA ILE A 346 -5.80 12.10 -10.03
C ILE A 346 -5.21 12.72 -11.29
N HIS A 347 -3.90 12.82 -11.34
CA HIS A 347 -3.16 13.36 -12.48
C HIS A 347 -2.19 12.32 -13.04
N LEU A 348 -2.25 12.10 -14.36
CA LEU A 348 -1.33 11.22 -15.07
C LEU A 348 -0.82 11.91 -16.34
N ASP A 349 0.48 12.09 -16.44
CA ASP A 349 1.13 12.56 -17.66
C ASP A 349 2.10 11.51 -18.23
N ASN A 350 1.68 10.87 -19.30
CA ASN A 350 2.45 9.87 -20.04
C ASN A 350 2.95 10.37 -21.39
N THR A 351 3.07 11.68 -21.57
CA THR A 351 3.49 12.29 -22.82
C THR A 351 4.82 11.73 -23.33
N HIS A 352 5.74 11.38 -22.44
CA HIS A 352 7.07 10.86 -22.78
C HIS A 352 7.22 9.35 -22.53
N MET A 353 6.14 8.63 -22.28
CA MET A 353 6.22 7.18 -22.06
C MET A 353 6.40 6.44 -23.40
N PRO A 354 7.41 5.57 -23.54
CA PRO A 354 7.72 4.94 -24.83
C PRO A 354 6.75 3.83 -25.22
N TYR A 355 5.89 3.37 -24.33
CA TYR A 355 4.95 2.29 -24.56
C TYR A 355 3.52 2.65 -24.18
N LYS A 356 2.58 1.85 -24.68
CA LYS A 356 1.16 2.00 -24.37
C LYS A 356 0.94 1.81 -22.87
N SER A 357 0.50 2.85 -22.19
CA SER A 357 0.14 2.78 -20.79
C SER A 357 -1.38 2.71 -20.64
N ARG A 358 -1.83 1.81 -19.79
CA ARG A 358 -3.18 1.90 -19.23
C ARG A 358 -3.21 3.10 -18.30
N GLY A 359 -4.26 3.90 -18.37
CA GLY A 359 -4.50 4.97 -17.43
C GLY A 359 -5.12 4.44 -16.15
N ILE A 360 -6.41 4.67 -15.96
CA ILE A 360 -7.18 4.09 -14.85
C ILE A 360 -8.05 2.98 -15.41
N GLN A 361 -7.88 1.77 -14.90
CA GLN A 361 -8.72 0.64 -15.22
C GLN A 361 -9.49 0.20 -13.97
N ILE A 362 -10.82 0.16 -14.07
CA ILE A 362 -11.69 -0.23 -12.98
C ILE A 362 -12.58 -1.39 -13.42
N SER A 363 -12.51 -2.46 -12.65
CA SER A 363 -13.41 -3.61 -12.77
C SER A 363 -14.18 -3.75 -11.45
N SER A 364 -15.28 -3.02 -11.33
CA SER A 364 -16.21 -3.16 -10.20
C SER A 364 -17.55 -3.63 -10.71
N GLY A 365 -18.27 -4.38 -9.95
CA GLY A 365 -19.52 -4.94 -10.48
C GLY A 365 -20.32 -5.70 -9.45
N ASN A 366 -20.69 -5.03 -8.40
CA ASN A 366 -21.70 -5.53 -7.48
C ASN A 366 -22.87 -4.55 -7.48
N ALA A 367 -24.09 -5.05 -7.44
CA ALA A 367 -25.33 -4.30 -7.34
C ALA A 367 -25.35 -3.28 -6.19
N THR A 368 -24.53 -3.47 -5.17
CA THR A 368 -24.44 -2.60 -3.98
C THR A 368 -23.30 -1.59 -4.03
N SER A 369 -22.47 -1.60 -5.06
CA SER A 369 -21.27 -0.77 -5.09
C SER A 369 -21.57 0.68 -5.46
N PHE A 370 -20.92 1.58 -4.72
CA PHE A 370 -20.83 3.00 -5.01
C PHE A 370 -19.43 3.32 -5.53
N VAL A 371 -19.35 3.95 -6.69
CA VAL A 371 -18.09 4.38 -7.29
C VAL A 371 -18.18 5.87 -7.63
N ALA A 372 -17.28 6.66 -7.10
CA ALA A 372 -17.13 8.06 -7.45
C ALA A 372 -15.73 8.37 -7.97
N ILE A 373 -15.63 8.98 -9.13
CA ILE A 373 -14.37 9.40 -9.75
C ILE A 373 -14.49 10.89 -10.06
N THR A 374 -13.64 11.69 -9.44
CA THR A 374 -13.73 13.14 -9.53
C THR A 374 -12.35 13.78 -9.74
N ASN A 375 -12.33 14.89 -10.49
CA ASN A 375 -11.12 15.69 -10.70
C ASN A 375 -9.95 14.86 -11.27
N VAL A 376 -10.14 14.27 -12.42
CA VAL A 376 -9.14 13.42 -13.09
C VAL A 376 -8.63 14.13 -14.35
N THR A 377 -7.31 14.21 -14.47
CA THR A 377 -6.64 14.70 -15.68
C THR A 377 -5.61 13.68 -16.15
N MET A 378 -5.74 13.18 -17.37
CA MET A 378 -4.83 12.19 -17.92
C MET A 378 -4.41 12.54 -19.33
N LYS A 379 -3.13 12.37 -19.66
CA LYS A 379 -2.54 12.52 -21.00
C LYS A 379 -1.90 11.22 -21.45
N ARG A 380 -2.17 10.81 -22.69
CA ARG A 380 -1.77 9.53 -23.28
C ARG A 380 -2.15 8.33 -22.42
N ALA A 381 -3.41 8.33 -22.00
CA ALA A 381 -3.96 7.33 -21.11
C ALA A 381 -5.45 7.12 -21.37
N THR A 382 -5.99 6.00 -20.95
CA THR A 382 -7.42 5.67 -21.06
C THR A 382 -8.04 5.58 -19.66
N LEU A 383 -9.22 6.18 -19.49
CA LEU A 383 -10.10 5.83 -18.37
C LEU A 383 -11.01 4.68 -18.83
N GLU A 384 -10.80 3.50 -18.25
CA GLU A 384 -11.49 2.27 -18.64
C GLU A 384 -12.31 1.73 -17.47
N LEU A 385 -13.62 1.66 -17.66
CA LEU A 385 -14.60 1.20 -16.68
C LEU A 385 -15.26 -0.08 -17.19
N HIS A 386 -15.04 -1.17 -16.50
CA HIS A 386 -15.68 -2.45 -16.77
C HIS A 386 -16.67 -2.79 -15.68
N ASN A 387 -17.78 -3.38 -16.08
CA ASN A 387 -18.90 -3.76 -15.24
C ASN A 387 -19.71 -2.57 -14.69
N LYS A 388 -20.81 -2.91 -14.09
CA LYS A 388 -21.91 -2.00 -13.79
C LYS A 388 -22.02 -1.79 -12.28
N PRO A 389 -21.42 -0.75 -11.69
CA PRO A 389 -21.71 -0.43 -10.29
C PRO A 389 -23.16 0.06 -10.18
N GLN A 390 -23.78 -0.14 -9.03
CA GLN A 390 -25.15 0.35 -8.79
C GLN A 390 -25.20 1.89 -8.88
N HIS A 391 -24.17 2.58 -8.38
CA HIS A 391 -24.04 4.02 -8.48
C HIS A 391 -22.67 4.39 -9.02
N LEU A 392 -22.63 5.08 -10.15
CA LEU A 392 -21.41 5.59 -10.79
C LEU A 392 -21.49 7.11 -10.96
N PHE A 393 -20.57 7.82 -10.36
CA PHE A 393 -20.44 9.28 -10.47
C PHE A 393 -19.09 9.64 -11.09
N LEU A 394 -19.14 10.28 -12.27
CA LEU A 394 -17.96 10.84 -12.91
C LEU A 394 -18.12 12.36 -12.99
N ARG A 395 -17.14 13.08 -12.46
CA ARG A 395 -17.19 14.55 -12.48
C ARG A 395 -15.81 15.17 -12.68
N ASN A 396 -15.74 16.19 -13.54
CA ASN A 396 -14.52 16.90 -13.88
C ASN A 396 -13.42 15.95 -14.38
N ILE A 397 -13.71 15.24 -15.43
CA ILE A 397 -12.81 14.26 -16.07
C ILE A 397 -12.27 14.86 -17.37
N SER A 398 -10.97 14.95 -17.49
CA SER A 398 -10.28 15.35 -18.73
C SER A 398 -9.25 14.29 -19.11
N VAL A 399 -9.50 13.60 -20.22
CA VAL A 399 -8.65 12.50 -20.69
C VAL A 399 -8.29 12.70 -22.15
N MET A 400 -7.02 12.54 -22.47
CA MET A 400 -6.51 12.53 -23.83
C MET A 400 -5.75 11.24 -24.11
N GLN A 401 -6.04 10.57 -25.22
CA GLN A 401 -5.34 9.37 -25.67
C GLN A 401 -5.00 9.47 -27.16
N ASP A 402 -3.87 8.89 -27.55
CA ASP A 402 -3.49 8.80 -28.97
C ASP A 402 -4.49 7.88 -29.71
N SER A 403 -5.02 8.32 -30.84
CA SER A 403 -6.01 7.59 -31.63
C SER A 403 -5.52 6.20 -32.08
N ALA A 404 -4.22 6.04 -32.30
CA ALA A 404 -3.60 4.76 -32.64
C ALA A 404 -3.58 3.75 -31.45
N VAL A 405 -3.81 4.19 -30.23
CA VAL A 405 -3.81 3.36 -29.02
C VAL A 405 -5.21 2.88 -28.69
N GLY A 406 -6.21 3.73 -28.83
CA GLY A 406 -7.60 3.43 -28.50
C GLY A 406 -8.36 4.65 -27.98
N PRO A 407 -9.56 4.46 -27.42
CA PRO A 407 -10.36 5.56 -26.90
C PRO A 407 -9.76 6.16 -25.61
N ALA A 408 -10.00 7.45 -25.40
CA ALA A 408 -9.66 8.15 -24.17
C ALA A 408 -10.57 7.73 -23.00
N LEU A 409 -11.86 7.55 -23.28
CA LEU A 409 -12.83 7.04 -22.32
C LEU A 409 -13.46 5.76 -22.85
N LYS A 410 -13.42 4.70 -22.06
CA LYS A 410 -14.05 3.43 -22.36
C LYS A 410 -14.96 3.00 -21.20
N MET A 411 -16.22 2.76 -21.49
CA MET A 411 -17.22 2.34 -20.53
C MET A 411 -17.95 1.10 -21.05
N HIS A 412 -17.57 -0.06 -20.58
CA HIS A 412 -18.11 -1.35 -20.96
C HIS A 412 -18.92 -1.95 -19.81
N PHE A 413 -20.20 -1.81 -19.86
CA PHE A 413 -21.14 -2.32 -18.87
C PHE A 413 -21.58 -3.76 -19.17
N ASP A 414 -20.67 -4.58 -19.63
CA ASP A 414 -20.94 -5.98 -19.92
C ASP A 414 -21.44 -6.73 -18.70
N LEU A 415 -22.48 -7.52 -18.90
CA LEU A 415 -22.91 -8.55 -17.97
C LEU A 415 -21.88 -9.71 -17.96
N ARG A 416 -20.70 -9.46 -17.40
CA ARG A 416 -19.73 -10.53 -17.24
C ARG A 416 -20.26 -11.55 -16.27
N LYS A 417 -20.09 -12.81 -16.63
CA LYS A 417 -20.25 -13.91 -15.68
C LYS A 417 -19.13 -13.81 -14.67
N ASP A 418 -19.46 -14.00 -13.39
CA ASP A 418 -18.44 -14.21 -12.38
C ASP A 418 -17.58 -15.46 -12.74
N VAL A 419 -16.50 -15.70 -12.03
CA VAL A 419 -15.63 -16.86 -12.26
C VAL A 419 -16.37 -18.22 -12.13
N ARG A 420 -17.59 -18.21 -11.62
CA ARG A 420 -18.50 -19.38 -11.53
C ARG A 420 -19.51 -19.42 -12.66
N GLY A 421 -19.43 -18.53 -13.64
CA GLY A 421 -20.35 -18.46 -14.76
C GLY A 421 -21.73 -17.87 -14.44
N ARG A 422 -21.91 -17.24 -13.25
CA ARG A 422 -23.18 -16.59 -12.87
C ARG A 422 -23.19 -15.17 -13.41
N PHE A 423 -24.31 -14.77 -14.01
CA PHE A 423 -24.49 -13.37 -14.39
C PHE A 423 -24.57 -12.48 -13.14
N MET A 424 -23.79 -11.43 -13.13
CA MET A 424 -23.92 -10.39 -12.12
C MET A 424 -25.24 -9.65 -12.35
N ALA A 425 -25.93 -9.29 -11.26
CA ALA A 425 -27.32 -8.85 -11.28
C ALA A 425 -27.62 -7.75 -12.29
N LYS A 426 -28.79 -7.84 -12.93
CA LYS A 426 -29.34 -6.88 -13.90
C LYS A 426 -29.91 -5.61 -13.25
N GLU A 427 -29.33 -5.11 -12.17
CA GLU A 427 -29.87 -3.90 -11.56
C GLU A 427 -29.45 -2.65 -12.34
N ASP A 428 -30.36 -1.69 -12.47
CA ASP A 428 -30.13 -0.45 -13.20
C ASP A 428 -29.05 0.39 -12.51
N THR A 429 -28.04 0.80 -13.27
CA THR A 429 -26.98 1.69 -12.77
C THR A 429 -27.49 3.11 -12.72
N LEU A 430 -27.41 3.77 -11.58
CA LEU A 430 -27.53 5.22 -11.52
C LEU A 430 -26.22 5.84 -12.02
N LEU A 431 -26.26 6.39 -13.22
CA LEU A 431 -25.10 7.01 -13.86
C LEU A 431 -25.23 8.54 -13.81
N SER A 432 -24.26 9.21 -13.16
CA SER A 432 -24.19 10.66 -13.14
C SER A 432 -22.87 11.14 -13.73
N LEU A 433 -22.93 11.86 -14.85
CA LEU A 433 -21.81 12.38 -15.61
C LEU A 433 -21.86 13.91 -15.64
N ALA A 434 -20.78 14.57 -15.24
CA ALA A 434 -20.69 16.04 -15.29
C ALA A 434 -19.28 16.52 -15.62
N ASN A 435 -19.16 17.43 -16.59
CA ASN A 435 -17.89 17.99 -17.08
C ASN A 435 -16.91 16.88 -17.52
N ILE A 436 -17.30 16.09 -18.49
CA ILE A 436 -16.45 15.03 -19.06
C ILE A 436 -15.90 15.49 -20.40
N HIS A 437 -14.60 15.46 -20.55
CA HIS A 437 -13.88 15.81 -21.75
C HIS A 437 -12.93 14.69 -22.15
N ALA A 438 -13.27 13.92 -23.17
CA ALA A 438 -12.48 12.81 -23.67
C ALA A 438 -12.15 13.02 -25.14
N ILE A 439 -10.88 13.19 -25.46
CA ILE A 439 -10.40 13.55 -26.80
C ILE A 439 -9.20 12.71 -27.23
N ASN A 440 -8.97 12.66 -28.56
CA ASN A 440 -7.71 12.18 -29.11
C ASN A 440 -6.66 13.32 -29.19
N GLU A 441 -5.48 13.02 -29.69
CA GLU A 441 -4.37 13.98 -29.91
C GLU A 441 -4.71 15.10 -30.92
N ARG A 442 -5.78 14.95 -31.69
CA ARG A 442 -6.30 15.94 -32.65
C ARG A 442 -7.43 16.78 -32.08
N GLY A 443 -7.76 16.61 -30.83
CA GLY A 443 -8.86 17.31 -30.17
C GLY A 443 -10.27 16.79 -30.56
N GLN A 444 -10.35 15.64 -31.23
CA GLN A 444 -11.61 15.03 -31.60
C GLN A 444 -12.15 14.15 -30.47
N GLU A 445 -13.46 13.97 -30.40
CA GLU A 445 -14.11 13.04 -29.49
C GLU A 445 -13.46 11.64 -29.56
N SER A 446 -13.18 11.05 -28.41
CA SER A 446 -12.51 9.75 -28.30
C SER A 446 -13.13 8.91 -27.19
N VAL A 447 -14.28 8.32 -27.48
CA VAL A 447 -15.06 7.53 -26.53
C VAL A 447 -15.49 6.19 -27.15
N ASP A 448 -15.58 5.17 -26.30
CA ASP A 448 -16.14 3.87 -26.62
C ASP A 448 -17.05 3.47 -25.44
N ILE A 449 -18.35 3.61 -25.65
CA ILE A 449 -19.35 3.41 -24.60
C ILE A 449 -20.37 2.40 -25.11
N ASP A 450 -20.41 1.24 -24.45
CA ASP A 450 -21.46 0.27 -24.65
C ASP A 450 -22.81 0.77 -24.11
N ARG A 451 -23.89 0.12 -24.56
CA ARG A 451 -25.28 0.47 -24.27
C ARG A 451 -25.51 0.85 -22.81
N VAL A 452 -25.87 2.09 -22.60
CA VAL A 452 -26.34 2.60 -21.30
C VAL A 452 -27.87 2.56 -21.31
N ASP A 453 -28.50 1.80 -20.41
CA ASP A 453 -29.96 1.79 -20.28
C ASP A 453 -30.46 3.11 -19.69
N GLN A 454 -31.55 3.63 -20.29
CA GLN A 454 -31.99 5.03 -20.14
C GLN A 454 -32.55 5.45 -18.79
N GLN A 455 -32.89 4.54 -17.92
CA GLN A 455 -33.79 4.87 -16.80
C GLN A 455 -33.21 5.78 -15.71
N HIS A 456 -31.90 5.89 -15.60
CA HIS A 456 -31.25 6.65 -14.51
C HIS A 456 -29.95 7.36 -14.94
N VAL A 457 -29.95 8.00 -16.12
CA VAL A 457 -28.78 8.75 -16.57
C VAL A 457 -28.98 10.24 -16.39
N SER A 458 -28.13 10.88 -15.59
CA SER A 458 -27.98 12.32 -15.52
C SER A 458 -26.66 12.73 -16.17
N ALA A 459 -26.71 13.49 -17.26
CA ALA A 459 -25.50 13.88 -17.99
C ALA A 459 -25.50 15.37 -18.31
N GLN A 460 -24.43 16.08 -17.97
CA GLN A 460 -24.25 17.52 -18.20
C GLN A 460 -22.82 17.85 -18.65
N ARG A 461 -22.74 18.74 -19.68
CA ARG A 461 -21.46 19.25 -20.19
C ARG A 461 -20.50 18.15 -20.64
N LEU A 462 -20.96 17.28 -21.52
CA LEU A 462 -20.15 16.27 -22.18
C LEU A 462 -19.69 16.81 -23.53
N ASN A 463 -18.48 16.44 -23.97
CA ASN A 463 -18.00 16.70 -25.31
C ASN A 463 -18.45 15.61 -26.34
N PHE A 464 -19.25 14.64 -25.89
CA PHE A 464 -19.74 13.52 -26.69
C PHE A 464 -21.23 13.26 -26.45
N LYS A 465 -21.86 12.53 -27.38
CA LYS A 465 -23.24 12.09 -27.24
C LYS A 465 -23.32 10.71 -26.64
N LEU A 466 -24.10 10.54 -25.57
CA LEU A 466 -24.43 9.22 -25.04
C LEU A 466 -25.48 8.56 -25.98
N SER A 467 -25.11 7.44 -26.57
CA SER A 467 -26.08 6.58 -27.25
C SER A 467 -26.86 5.81 -26.20
N VAL A 468 -28.09 6.26 -25.97
CA VAL A 468 -28.97 5.66 -24.96
C VAL A 468 -29.90 4.69 -25.70
N ALA A 469 -29.88 3.41 -25.32
CA ALA A 469 -30.81 2.43 -25.86
C ALA A 469 -32.22 2.74 -25.37
N GLN A 470 -33.14 3.06 -26.30
CA GLN A 470 -34.56 3.04 -25.98
C GLN A 470 -35.00 1.59 -25.85
N LYS A 471 -35.65 1.24 -24.76
CA LYS A 471 -36.33 -0.06 -24.59
C LYS A 471 -37.58 -0.11 -25.48
#